data_56143c2e951140a45bb3e4617e268b1c
#
_entry.id   56143c2e951140a45bb3e4617e268b1c
#
_cell.length_a   1.000
_cell.length_b   1.000
_cell.length_c   1.000
_cell.angle_alpha   90.00
_cell.angle_beta   90.00
_cell.angle_gamma   90.00
#
_symmetry.space_group_name_H-M   'P 1'
#
loop_
_entity.id
_entity.type
_entity.pdbx_description
1 polymer ?
#
loop_
_entity_poly.entity_id
_entity_poly.type
_entity_poly.pdbx_seq_one_letter_code
_entity_poly.pdbx_strand_id
1 'polypeptide(L)'
;QAALDAVCEARGVLVVYSLSRLARSTKDTISIAERLDKHGADLVSLSERIDTTTAAGKMMFRMLAVLAEFERDQLAERTKAAMVHKKRNGERVGKVPFGFDLAADGVSLTANAAEQAVLATIRDLRDAGESLRAIAAELNRRQVATKEGGAWKHSTIQRLVERAA
;
A
#
# COMPACT_ATOMS: atom_id res chain seq x y z
N GLN A 1 -13.55 -10.90 -21.41
CA GLN A 1 -13.46 -9.51 -21.88
C GLN A 1 -14.40 -9.32 -23.08
N ALA A 2 -14.32 -10.16 -24.12
CA ALA A 2 -15.17 -10.06 -25.33
C ALA A 2 -16.68 -10.00 -25.04
N ALA A 3 -17.17 -10.78 -24.08
CA ALA A 3 -18.60 -10.75 -23.69
C ALA A 3 -18.99 -9.41 -23.07
N LEU A 4 -18.12 -8.81 -22.24
CA LEU A 4 -18.35 -7.47 -21.67
C LEU A 4 -18.38 -6.39 -22.74
N ASP A 5 -17.47 -6.47 -23.72
CA ASP A 5 -17.40 -5.52 -24.82
C ASP A 5 -18.67 -5.58 -25.66
N ALA A 6 -19.10 -6.79 -26.03
CA ALA A 6 -20.34 -7.01 -26.79
C ALA A 6 -21.60 -6.51 -26.07
N VAL A 7 -21.71 -6.73 -24.75
CA VAL A 7 -22.86 -6.26 -23.96
C VAL A 7 -22.85 -4.74 -23.84
N CYS A 8 -21.68 -4.10 -23.66
CA CYS A 8 -21.56 -2.65 -23.65
C CYS A 8 -21.97 -2.01 -24.99
N GLU A 9 -21.52 -2.59 -26.12
CA GLU A 9 -21.89 -2.11 -27.47
C GLU A 9 -23.39 -2.24 -27.74
N ALA A 10 -23.97 -3.40 -27.34
CA ALA A 10 -25.38 -3.65 -27.51
C ALA A 10 -26.31 -2.94 -26.51
N ARG A 11 -25.76 -2.27 -25.49
CA ARG A 11 -26.52 -1.76 -24.33
C ARG A 11 -27.45 -2.82 -23.75
N GLY A 12 -26.93 -4.05 -23.65
CA GLY A 12 -27.67 -5.23 -23.26
C GLY A 12 -27.58 -5.52 -21.76
N VAL A 13 -27.98 -6.74 -21.40
CA VAL A 13 -27.90 -7.23 -20.01
C VAL A 13 -26.92 -8.39 -19.93
N LEU A 14 -25.90 -8.26 -19.06
CA LEU A 14 -24.99 -9.34 -18.75
C LEU A 14 -25.62 -10.23 -17.67
N VAL A 15 -25.97 -11.45 -18.03
CA VAL A 15 -26.50 -12.43 -17.07
C VAL A 15 -25.37 -13.36 -16.62
N VAL A 16 -25.16 -13.44 -15.31
CA VAL A 16 -24.19 -14.36 -14.69
C VAL A 16 -24.88 -15.25 -13.67
N TYR A 17 -24.34 -16.45 -13.47
CA TYR A 17 -24.88 -17.33 -12.43
C TYR A 17 -24.61 -16.75 -11.04
N SER A 18 -23.39 -16.27 -10.78
CA SER A 18 -23.00 -15.61 -9.53
C SER A 18 -21.91 -14.56 -9.75
N LEU A 19 -21.82 -13.59 -8.85
CA LEU A 19 -20.80 -12.55 -8.90
C LEU A 19 -19.38 -13.13 -8.76
N SER A 20 -19.21 -14.23 -8.05
CA SER A 20 -17.94 -14.95 -7.93
C SER A 20 -17.45 -15.59 -9.24
N ARG A 21 -18.36 -15.82 -10.19
CA ARG A 21 -18.02 -16.27 -11.56
C ARG A 21 -17.67 -15.11 -12.47
N LEU A 22 -18.20 -13.93 -12.17
CA LEU A 22 -17.93 -12.71 -12.94
C LEU A 22 -16.49 -12.21 -12.69
N ALA A 23 -16.06 -12.18 -11.44
CA ALA A 23 -14.75 -11.68 -11.06
C ALA A 23 -14.19 -12.38 -9.81
N ARG A 24 -12.85 -12.29 -9.65
CA ARG A 24 -12.14 -12.89 -8.51
C ARG A 24 -12.16 -12.02 -7.26
N SER A 25 -12.53 -10.76 -7.38
CA SER A 25 -12.62 -9.83 -6.26
C SER A 25 -13.89 -8.97 -6.36
N THR A 26 -14.41 -8.53 -5.23
CA THR A 26 -15.54 -7.60 -5.17
C THR A 26 -15.23 -6.30 -5.91
N LYS A 27 -13.99 -5.83 -5.83
CA LYS A 27 -13.51 -4.64 -6.55
C LYS A 27 -13.68 -4.78 -8.07
N ASP A 28 -13.26 -5.93 -8.62
CA ASP A 28 -13.37 -6.17 -10.05
C ASP A 28 -14.85 -6.28 -10.47
N THR A 29 -15.69 -6.90 -9.64
CA THR A 29 -17.15 -6.95 -9.84
C THR A 29 -17.76 -5.56 -9.91
N ILE A 30 -17.39 -4.67 -8.99
CA ILE A 30 -17.84 -3.28 -8.95
C ILE A 30 -17.38 -2.53 -10.22
N SER A 31 -16.10 -2.65 -10.58
CA SER A 31 -15.56 -2.01 -11.78
C SER A 31 -16.26 -2.46 -13.07
N ILE A 32 -16.62 -3.76 -13.14
CA ILE A 32 -17.38 -4.31 -14.28
C ILE A 32 -18.78 -3.69 -14.33
N ALA A 33 -19.48 -3.63 -13.21
CA ALA A 33 -20.83 -3.09 -13.17
C ALA A 33 -20.86 -1.59 -13.43
N GLU A 34 -19.90 -0.82 -12.92
CA GLU A 34 -19.73 0.60 -13.25
C GLU A 34 -19.46 0.81 -14.74
N ARG A 35 -18.69 -0.07 -15.35
CA ARG A 35 -18.43 -0.04 -16.79
C ARG A 35 -19.72 -0.29 -17.57
N LEU A 36 -20.52 -1.29 -17.17
CA LEU A 36 -21.83 -1.58 -17.79
C LEU A 36 -22.76 -0.37 -17.66
N ASP A 37 -22.91 0.19 -16.45
CA ASP A 37 -23.77 1.36 -16.20
C ASP A 37 -23.37 2.58 -17.05
N LYS A 38 -22.07 2.86 -17.20
CA LYS A 38 -21.55 3.92 -18.08
C LYS A 38 -21.91 3.76 -19.55
N HIS A 39 -22.08 2.51 -20.01
CA HIS A 39 -22.46 2.21 -21.38
C HIS A 39 -23.98 2.00 -21.55
N GLY A 40 -24.76 2.19 -20.48
CA GLY A 40 -26.19 1.95 -20.49
C GLY A 40 -26.57 0.46 -20.60
N ALA A 41 -25.66 -0.40 -20.13
CA ALA A 41 -25.85 -1.85 -20.02
C ALA A 41 -26.08 -2.26 -18.57
N ASP A 42 -26.70 -3.40 -18.34
CA ASP A 42 -27.08 -3.87 -17.02
C ASP A 42 -26.46 -5.23 -16.67
N LEU A 43 -26.53 -5.61 -15.38
CA LEU A 43 -26.04 -6.85 -14.81
C LEU A 43 -27.15 -7.59 -14.09
N VAL A 44 -27.30 -8.87 -14.34
CA VAL A 44 -28.17 -9.76 -13.59
C VAL A 44 -27.34 -10.90 -13.01
N SER A 45 -27.40 -11.10 -11.69
CA SER A 45 -26.82 -12.25 -11.01
C SER A 45 -27.92 -13.12 -10.43
N LEU A 46 -27.96 -14.40 -10.87
CA LEU A 46 -29.03 -15.32 -10.52
C LEU A 46 -28.92 -15.80 -9.06
N SER A 47 -27.74 -16.11 -8.61
CA SER A 47 -27.47 -16.64 -7.26
C SER A 47 -27.77 -15.62 -6.18
N GLU A 48 -27.29 -14.39 -6.36
CA GLU A 48 -27.48 -13.28 -5.41
C GLU A 48 -28.82 -12.56 -5.63
N ARG A 49 -29.57 -12.89 -6.69
CA ARG A 49 -30.83 -12.25 -7.07
C ARG A 49 -30.70 -10.73 -7.23
N ILE A 50 -29.61 -10.30 -7.81
CA ILE A 50 -29.35 -8.89 -8.11
C ILE A 50 -29.69 -8.64 -9.58
N ASP A 51 -30.51 -7.62 -9.83
CA ASP A 51 -30.94 -7.21 -11.16
C ASP A 51 -30.84 -5.68 -11.29
N THR A 52 -29.76 -5.21 -11.95
CA THR A 52 -29.51 -3.78 -12.11
C THR A 52 -30.37 -3.12 -13.19
N THR A 53 -31.22 -3.86 -13.91
CA THR A 53 -32.24 -3.24 -14.77
C THR A 53 -33.30 -2.52 -13.95
N THR A 54 -33.42 -2.84 -12.66
CA THR A 54 -34.35 -2.23 -11.72
C THR A 54 -33.66 -1.20 -10.83
N ALA A 55 -34.38 -0.16 -10.43
CA ALA A 55 -33.89 0.85 -9.50
C ALA A 55 -33.49 0.24 -8.14
N ALA A 56 -34.26 -0.74 -7.65
CA ALA A 56 -33.97 -1.48 -6.42
C ALA A 56 -32.68 -2.30 -6.53
N GLY A 57 -32.48 -3.01 -7.65
CA GLY A 57 -31.25 -3.79 -7.88
C GLY A 57 -30.02 -2.89 -8.05
N LYS A 58 -30.13 -1.76 -8.73
CA LYS A 58 -29.06 -0.74 -8.79
C LYS A 58 -28.69 -0.23 -7.40
N MET A 59 -29.67 0.09 -6.56
CA MET A 59 -29.44 0.51 -5.18
C MET A 59 -28.74 -0.60 -4.39
N MET A 60 -29.23 -1.84 -4.46
CA MET A 60 -28.65 -2.97 -3.73
C MET A 60 -27.20 -3.23 -4.15
N PHE A 61 -26.91 -3.18 -5.46
CA PHE A 61 -25.54 -3.32 -5.95
C PHE A 61 -24.61 -2.20 -5.43
N ARG A 62 -25.07 -0.95 -5.42
CA ARG A 62 -24.31 0.17 -4.86
C ARG A 62 -24.06 0.01 -3.35
N MET A 63 -25.02 -0.50 -2.60
CA MET A 63 -24.82 -0.81 -1.17
C MET A 63 -23.74 -1.88 -0.95
N LEU A 64 -23.73 -2.94 -1.77
CA LEU A 64 -22.66 -3.96 -1.72
C LEU A 64 -21.28 -3.36 -2.04
N ALA A 65 -21.22 -2.43 -2.99
CA ALA A 65 -19.99 -1.72 -3.32
C ALA A 65 -19.46 -0.91 -2.15
N VAL A 66 -20.31 -0.14 -1.49
CA VAL A 66 -19.98 0.65 -0.28
C VAL A 66 -19.52 -0.26 0.87
N LEU A 67 -20.22 -1.38 1.08
CA LEU A 67 -19.84 -2.33 2.13
C LEU A 67 -18.46 -2.94 1.89
N ALA A 68 -18.15 -3.33 0.66
CA ALA A 68 -16.85 -3.87 0.29
C ALA A 68 -15.72 -2.84 0.44
N GLU A 69 -15.99 -1.57 0.16
CA GLU A 69 -15.05 -0.48 0.39
C GLU A 69 -14.80 -0.26 1.88
N PHE A 70 -15.86 -0.24 2.68
CA PHE A 70 -15.78 -0.13 4.14
C PHE A 70 -14.97 -1.28 4.78
N GLU A 71 -15.21 -2.54 4.37
CA GLU A 71 -14.45 -3.69 4.87
C GLU A 71 -12.95 -3.56 4.54
N ARG A 72 -12.61 -3.10 3.34
CA ARG A 72 -11.23 -2.86 2.93
C ARG A 72 -10.57 -1.78 3.77
N ASP A 73 -11.27 -0.68 4.02
CA ASP A 73 -10.75 0.44 4.80
C ASP A 73 -10.55 0.04 6.26
N GLN A 74 -11.49 -0.71 6.85
CA GLN A 74 -11.33 -1.30 8.18
C GLN A 74 -10.09 -2.21 8.27
N LEU A 75 -9.85 -3.05 7.26
CA LEU A 75 -8.67 -3.92 7.23
C LEU A 75 -7.37 -3.10 7.13
N ALA A 76 -7.37 -2.03 6.33
CA ALA A 76 -6.24 -1.12 6.20
C ALA A 76 -5.94 -0.41 7.53
N GLU A 77 -6.97 0.08 8.23
CA GLU A 77 -6.83 0.71 9.55
C GLU A 77 -6.28 -0.26 10.60
N ARG A 78 -6.81 -1.48 10.67
CA ARG A 78 -6.29 -2.53 11.58
C ARG A 78 -4.83 -2.85 11.29
N THR A 79 -4.48 -2.98 10.03
CA THR A 79 -3.08 -3.25 9.60
C THR A 79 -2.17 -2.09 10.00
N LYS A 80 -2.59 -0.85 9.77
CA LYS A 80 -1.85 0.36 10.16
C LYS A 80 -1.65 0.43 11.68
N ALA A 81 -2.72 0.17 12.46
CA ALA A 81 -2.65 0.14 13.92
C ALA A 81 -1.67 -0.94 14.43
N ALA A 82 -1.71 -2.14 13.86
CA ALA A 82 -0.78 -3.22 14.19
C ALA A 82 0.68 -2.84 13.87
N MET A 83 0.95 -2.18 12.71
CA MET A 83 2.27 -1.71 12.36
C MET A 83 2.79 -0.61 13.31
N VAL A 84 1.92 0.32 13.73
CA VAL A 84 2.25 1.35 14.72
C VAL A 84 2.58 0.72 16.07
N HIS A 85 1.79 -0.25 16.51
CA HIS A 85 2.04 -1.00 17.75
C HIS A 85 3.40 -1.69 17.72
N LYS A 86 3.69 -2.45 16.66
CA LYS A 86 5.01 -3.08 16.46
C LYS A 86 6.16 -2.07 16.52
N LYS A 87 6.01 -0.94 15.82
CA LYS A 87 7.03 0.12 15.83
C LYS A 87 7.28 0.68 17.24
N ARG A 88 6.22 0.87 18.04
CA ARG A 88 6.34 1.33 19.44
C ARG A 88 7.05 0.32 20.33
N ASN A 89 6.87 -0.96 20.09
CA ASN A 89 7.54 -2.03 20.82
C ASN A 89 8.98 -2.29 20.35
N GLY A 90 9.51 -1.51 19.42
CA GLY A 90 10.87 -1.74 18.87
C GLY A 90 10.95 -2.97 17.97
N GLU A 91 9.82 -3.48 17.47
CA GLU A 91 9.77 -4.61 16.57
C GLU A 91 10.00 -4.18 15.12
N ARG A 92 10.51 -5.11 14.32
CA ARG A 92 10.71 -4.88 12.89
C ARG A 92 9.39 -4.69 12.16
N VAL A 93 9.30 -3.59 11.40
CA VAL A 93 8.24 -3.33 10.43
C VAL A 93 8.89 -3.16 9.06
N GLY A 94 8.74 -4.15 8.18
CA GLY A 94 9.38 -4.16 6.88
C GLY A 94 10.89 -4.43 6.93
N LYS A 95 11.70 -3.65 6.19
CA LYS A 95 13.16 -3.77 6.20
C LYS A 95 13.75 -3.29 7.53
N VAL A 96 14.85 -3.94 7.98
CA VAL A 96 15.61 -3.49 9.14
C VAL A 96 16.18 -2.08 8.84
N PRO A 97 15.87 -1.10 9.67
CA PRO A 97 16.32 0.28 9.43
C PRO A 97 17.81 0.43 9.69
N PHE A 98 18.45 1.39 9.01
CA PHE A 98 19.83 1.80 9.31
C PHE A 98 19.93 2.29 10.78
N GLY A 99 20.95 1.88 11.46
CA GLY A 99 21.14 2.10 12.91
C GLY A 99 20.72 0.92 13.79
N PHE A 100 20.11 -0.11 13.22
CA PHE A 100 19.63 -1.26 13.97
C PHE A 100 19.95 -2.58 13.27
N ASP A 101 20.08 -3.66 14.03
CA ASP A 101 20.14 -5.02 13.57
C ASP A 101 18.91 -5.80 14.05
N LEU A 102 18.65 -6.93 13.44
CA LEU A 102 17.59 -7.83 13.87
C LEU A 102 18.13 -8.71 15.00
N ALA A 103 17.43 -8.75 16.13
CA ALA A 103 17.76 -9.61 17.24
C ALA A 103 17.62 -11.11 16.88
N ALA A 104 18.12 -12.00 17.72
CA ALA A 104 18.07 -13.45 17.51
C ALA A 104 16.63 -14.02 17.45
N ASP A 105 15.64 -13.30 18.00
CA ASP A 105 14.23 -13.64 17.95
C ASP A 105 13.59 -13.41 16.56
N GLY A 106 14.32 -12.78 15.62
CA GLY A 106 13.84 -12.46 14.28
C GLY A 106 12.77 -11.35 14.22
N VAL A 107 12.45 -10.71 15.34
CA VAL A 107 11.36 -9.74 15.50
C VAL A 107 11.85 -8.41 16.03
N SER A 108 12.60 -8.41 17.13
CA SER A 108 13.06 -7.21 17.83
C SER A 108 14.23 -6.53 17.11
N LEU A 109 14.32 -5.22 17.25
CA LEU A 109 15.44 -4.41 16.74
C LEU A 109 16.43 -4.12 17.87
N THR A 110 17.71 -4.39 17.64
CA THR A 110 18.82 -4.04 18.52
C THR A 110 19.65 -2.93 17.89
N ALA A 111 20.18 -2.00 18.70
CA ALA A 111 21.02 -0.92 18.18
C ALA A 111 22.33 -1.47 17.62
N ASN A 112 22.69 -1.07 16.38
CA ASN A 112 23.99 -1.31 15.78
C ASN A 112 24.89 -0.13 16.09
N ALA A 113 25.89 -0.32 16.96
CA ALA A 113 26.75 0.75 17.45
C ALA A 113 27.49 1.50 16.31
N ALA A 114 27.97 0.80 15.30
CA ALA A 114 28.66 1.39 14.16
C ALA A 114 27.71 2.27 13.32
N GLU A 115 26.52 1.77 13.00
CA GLU A 115 25.53 2.52 12.25
C GLU A 115 24.95 3.71 13.06
N GLN A 116 24.82 3.57 14.39
CA GLN A 116 24.40 4.66 15.27
C GLN A 116 25.43 5.80 15.29
N ALA A 117 26.74 5.50 15.28
CA ALA A 117 27.77 6.51 15.16
C ALA A 117 27.69 7.29 13.82
N VAL A 118 27.36 6.60 12.74
CA VAL A 118 27.11 7.25 11.43
C VAL A 118 25.87 8.16 11.50
N LEU A 119 24.79 7.72 12.15
CA LEU A 119 23.61 8.56 12.35
C LEU A 119 23.91 9.82 13.18
N ALA A 120 24.75 9.72 14.20
CA ALA A 120 25.23 10.88 14.96
C ALA A 120 26.00 11.84 14.05
N THR A 121 26.96 11.33 13.26
CA THR A 121 27.71 12.14 12.29
C THR A 121 26.80 12.86 11.30
N ILE A 122 25.75 12.19 10.78
CA ILE A 122 24.77 12.81 9.87
C ILE A 122 24.04 13.96 10.56
N ARG A 123 23.64 13.80 11.83
CA ARG A 123 22.99 14.86 12.61
C ARG A 123 23.92 16.06 12.81
N ASP A 124 25.13 15.80 13.27
CA ASP A 124 26.13 16.86 13.53
C ASP A 124 26.40 17.68 12.26
N LEU A 125 26.58 17.04 11.10
CA LEU A 125 26.76 17.72 9.83
C LEU A 125 25.51 18.51 9.43
N ARG A 126 24.32 17.97 9.70
CA ARG A 126 23.07 18.66 9.40
C ARG A 126 22.87 19.89 10.28
N ASP A 127 23.18 19.81 11.57
CA ASP A 127 23.10 20.88 12.53
C ASP A 127 24.15 21.99 12.23
N ALA A 128 25.29 21.60 11.65
CA ALA A 128 26.28 22.52 11.10
C ALA A 128 25.85 23.23 9.80
N GLY A 129 24.64 22.93 9.30
CA GLY A 129 24.07 23.56 8.09
C GLY A 129 24.44 22.91 6.76
N GLU A 130 25.13 21.76 6.79
CA GLU A 130 25.51 21.06 5.56
C GLU A 130 24.30 20.60 4.73
N SER A 131 24.43 20.66 3.41
CA SER A 131 23.39 20.18 2.51
C SER A 131 23.32 18.65 2.50
N LEU A 132 22.14 18.07 2.22
CA LEU A 132 21.96 16.61 2.11
C LEU A 132 22.91 15.98 1.07
N ARG A 133 23.25 16.72 0.01
CA ARG A 133 24.19 16.27 -1.03
C ARG A 133 25.62 16.28 -0.51
N ALA A 134 26.02 17.31 0.24
CA ALA A 134 27.35 17.42 0.86
C ALA A 134 27.56 16.30 1.89
N ILE A 135 26.56 16.02 2.73
CA ILE A 135 26.60 14.93 3.71
C ILE A 135 26.75 13.57 2.99
N ALA A 136 25.99 13.32 1.92
CA ALA A 136 26.12 12.08 1.16
C ALA A 136 27.51 11.94 0.50
N ALA A 137 28.07 13.02 -0.07
CA ALA A 137 29.40 13.04 -0.66
C ALA A 137 30.48 12.76 0.39
N GLU A 138 30.37 13.35 1.58
CA GLU A 138 31.31 13.14 2.68
C GLU A 138 31.31 11.70 3.18
N LEU A 139 30.13 11.08 3.36
CA LEU A 139 30.05 9.68 3.76
C LEU A 139 30.61 8.73 2.67
N ASN A 140 30.39 9.03 1.41
CA ASN A 140 30.98 8.28 0.30
C ASN A 140 32.52 8.45 0.25
N ARG A 141 33.03 9.67 0.48
CA ARG A 141 34.47 9.94 0.56
C ARG A 141 35.13 9.17 1.70
N ARG A 142 34.44 9.04 2.84
CA ARG A 142 34.89 8.24 4.00
C ARG A 142 34.67 6.73 3.80
N GLN A 143 34.12 6.31 2.66
CA GLN A 143 33.80 4.91 2.36
C GLN A 143 32.89 4.24 3.42
N VAL A 144 32.00 5.01 4.03
CA VAL A 144 31.05 4.49 5.02
C VAL A 144 30.06 3.58 4.30
N ALA A 145 29.92 2.33 4.76
CA ALA A 145 28.98 1.37 4.16
C ALA A 145 27.53 1.76 4.43
N THR A 146 26.68 1.60 3.43
CA THR A 146 25.23 1.63 3.63
C THR A 146 24.71 0.24 4.03
N LYS A 147 23.50 0.15 4.57
CA LYS A 147 22.87 -1.13 4.96
C LYS A 147 22.81 -2.16 3.81
N GLU A 148 22.69 -1.70 2.57
CA GLU A 148 22.53 -2.52 1.37
C GLU A 148 23.81 -2.53 0.49
N GLY A 149 24.93 -1.97 0.98
CA GLY A 149 26.23 -1.97 0.28
C GLY A 149 26.36 -1.00 -0.89
N GLY A 150 25.38 -0.12 -1.11
CA GLY A 150 25.44 0.88 -2.18
C GLY A 150 26.03 2.22 -1.73
N ALA A 151 26.15 3.19 -2.65
CA ALA A 151 26.58 4.54 -2.34
C ALA A 151 25.48 5.35 -1.61
N TRP A 152 25.92 6.28 -0.75
CA TRP A 152 25.01 7.23 -0.12
C TRP A 152 24.44 8.20 -1.14
N LYS A 153 23.11 8.36 -1.11
CA LYS A 153 22.37 9.32 -1.93
C LYS A 153 21.69 10.35 -1.04
N HIS A 154 21.51 11.57 -1.54
CA HIS A 154 20.82 12.63 -0.79
C HIS A 154 19.43 12.19 -0.29
N SER A 155 18.69 11.40 -1.10
CA SER A 155 17.38 10.86 -0.72
C SER A 155 17.45 9.85 0.44
N THR A 156 18.58 9.15 0.60
CA THR A 156 18.80 8.25 1.74
C THR A 156 19.06 9.08 3.00
N ILE A 157 19.91 10.11 2.92
CA ILE A 157 20.17 11.04 4.03
C ILE A 157 18.87 11.72 4.46
N GLN A 158 18.07 12.22 3.50
CA GLN A 158 16.76 12.84 3.79
C GLN A 158 15.88 11.95 4.66
N ARG A 159 15.69 10.69 4.24
CA ARG A 159 14.86 9.73 4.99
C ARG A 159 15.38 9.43 6.40
N LEU A 160 16.71 9.45 6.58
CA LEU A 160 17.31 9.24 7.91
C LEU A 160 17.10 10.44 8.81
N VAL A 161 17.24 11.67 8.29
CA VAL A 161 17.00 12.92 9.05
C VAL A 161 15.52 13.04 9.43
N GLU A 162 14.58 12.85 8.48
CA GLU A 162 13.14 12.89 8.75
C GLU A 162 12.66 11.83 9.75
N ARG A 163 13.36 10.71 9.83
CA ARG A 163 13.04 9.66 10.80
C ARG A 163 13.57 9.95 12.20
N ALA A 164 14.60 10.77 12.31
CA ALA A 164 15.25 11.11 13.57
C ALA A 164 14.66 12.37 14.24
N ALA A 165 13.89 13.17 13.48
CA ALA A 165 13.09 14.30 13.98
C ALA A 165 11.76 13.79 14.56
#